data_807ba0f68e862cb521b3387d5b797c52
#
_entry.id   807ba0f68e862cb521b3387d5b797c52
#
_cell.length_a   1.000
_cell.length_b   1.000
_cell.length_c   1.000
_cell.angle_alpha   90.00
_cell.angle_beta   90.00
_cell.angle_gamma   90.00
#
_symmetry.space_group_name_H-M   'P 1'
#
loop_
_entity.id
_entity.type
_entity.pdbx_description
1 polymer ?
#
loop_
_entity_poly.entity_id
_entity_poly.type
_entity_poly.pdbx_seq_one_letter_code
_entity_poly.pdbx_strand_id
1 'polypeptide(L)'
;CATITPDEARVEEFDLKKMWKSPNGTIRNIVGGTVFREPIIMKNVPRYVQGWKKPICIGRHAFGDQYKATDIVTYGKGKLTMTFTPDDGSKPKKWDVYNFEEDGVAMSMYNVDSSIYGFARSCMNRAISKKWPLYLSTKNTILKAYDGRFKDIFHEVYENEFKSKFTKIGISY
;
A
#
# COMPACT_ATOMS: atom_id res chain seq x y z
N CYS A 1 16.20 -13.57 6.80
CA CYS A 1 16.63 -13.65 5.40
C CYS A 1 17.38 -12.39 5.02
N ALA A 2 18.58 -12.52 4.50
CA ALA A 2 19.27 -11.41 3.85
C ALA A 2 18.58 -11.13 2.50
N THR A 3 18.28 -9.87 2.23
CA THR A 3 17.56 -9.48 1.04
C THR A 3 18.33 -8.36 0.35
N ILE A 4 19.37 -8.75 -0.34
CA ILE A 4 20.08 -7.85 -1.24
C ILE A 4 19.46 -8.05 -2.61
N THR A 5 18.85 -6.97 -3.13
CA THR A 5 18.46 -6.92 -4.54
C THR A 5 19.72 -6.54 -5.32
N PRO A 6 20.17 -7.32 -6.30
CA PRO A 6 21.28 -6.91 -7.15
C PRO A 6 20.88 -5.64 -7.92
N ASP A 7 21.78 -4.68 -7.96
CA ASP A 7 21.71 -3.53 -8.84
C ASP A 7 22.19 -3.86 -10.26
N GLU A 8 22.07 -2.93 -11.17
CA GLU A 8 22.46 -3.12 -12.57
C GLU A 8 23.96 -3.51 -12.71
N ALA A 9 24.83 -2.89 -11.91
CA ALA A 9 26.26 -3.19 -11.91
C ALA A 9 26.53 -4.63 -11.49
N ARG A 10 25.82 -5.17 -10.51
CA ARG A 10 25.94 -6.56 -10.08
C ARG A 10 25.33 -7.55 -11.06
N VAL A 11 24.29 -7.16 -11.78
CA VAL A 11 23.73 -8.00 -12.85
C VAL A 11 24.79 -8.21 -13.93
N GLU A 12 25.53 -7.15 -14.30
CA GLU A 12 26.61 -7.21 -15.28
C GLU A 12 27.84 -7.95 -14.72
N GLU A 13 28.30 -7.59 -13.51
CA GLU A 13 29.49 -8.22 -12.86
C GLU A 13 29.36 -9.74 -12.71
N PHE A 14 28.16 -10.23 -12.37
CA PHE A 14 27.92 -11.66 -12.13
C PHE A 14 27.17 -12.37 -13.25
N ASP A 15 27.05 -11.76 -14.42
CA ASP A 15 26.33 -12.30 -15.60
C ASP A 15 24.94 -12.87 -15.23
N LEU A 16 24.17 -12.10 -14.46
CA LEU A 16 22.85 -12.53 -14.03
C LEU A 16 21.85 -12.39 -15.18
N LYS A 17 21.00 -13.39 -15.35
CA LYS A 17 19.97 -13.39 -16.42
C LYS A 17 19.02 -12.18 -16.37
N LYS A 18 18.81 -11.59 -15.21
CA LYS A 18 17.99 -10.40 -15.00
C LYS A 18 18.14 -9.84 -13.60
N MET A 19 17.79 -8.59 -13.42
CA MET A 19 17.59 -7.99 -12.11
C MET A 19 16.30 -8.52 -11.48
N TRP A 20 16.43 -9.30 -10.39
CA TRP A 20 15.27 -9.82 -9.66
C TRP A 20 14.63 -8.74 -8.80
N LYS A 21 13.30 -8.78 -8.71
CA LYS A 21 12.57 -7.94 -7.76
C LYS A 21 12.95 -8.27 -6.32
N SER A 22 12.85 -7.29 -5.43
CA SER A 22 13.15 -7.50 -4.00
C SER A 22 12.44 -8.72 -3.43
N PRO A 23 13.14 -9.68 -2.82
CA PRO A 23 12.55 -10.83 -2.16
C PRO A 23 11.57 -10.42 -1.06
N ASN A 24 11.83 -9.33 -0.34
CA ASN A 24 10.92 -8.78 0.67
C ASN A 24 9.58 -8.40 0.07
N GLY A 25 9.58 -7.65 -1.03
CA GLY A 25 8.37 -7.27 -1.75
C GLY A 25 7.61 -8.49 -2.28
N THR A 26 8.33 -9.44 -2.85
CA THR A 26 7.75 -10.68 -3.38
C THR A 26 7.08 -11.51 -2.29
N ILE A 27 7.78 -11.78 -1.18
CA ILE A 27 7.23 -12.57 -0.05
C ILE A 27 6.01 -11.87 0.56
N ARG A 28 6.07 -10.55 0.79
CA ARG A 28 4.95 -9.79 1.34
C ARG A 28 3.70 -9.88 0.45
N ASN A 29 3.88 -9.77 -0.86
CA ASN A 29 2.76 -9.90 -1.80
C ASN A 29 2.19 -11.32 -1.85
N ILE A 30 3.02 -12.36 -1.71
CA ILE A 30 2.56 -13.75 -1.66
C ILE A 30 1.76 -14.00 -0.37
N VAL A 31 2.27 -13.54 0.76
CA VAL A 31 1.64 -13.73 2.07
C VAL A 31 0.37 -12.88 2.20
N GLY A 32 0.28 -11.74 1.50
CA GLY A 32 -0.86 -10.82 1.57
C GLY A 32 -1.09 -10.23 2.95
N GLY A 33 -0.03 -10.12 3.75
CA GLY A 33 -0.13 -9.73 5.15
C GLY A 33 -0.02 -8.22 5.39
N THR A 34 -0.18 -7.84 6.66
CA THR A 34 0.01 -6.47 7.15
C THR A 34 1.27 -6.41 7.99
N VAL A 35 2.11 -5.41 7.74
CA VAL A 35 3.31 -5.17 8.53
C VAL A 35 3.04 -4.04 9.52
N PHE A 36 3.20 -4.34 10.81
CA PHE A 36 3.10 -3.33 11.86
C PHE A 36 4.50 -2.91 12.32
N ARG A 37 4.76 -1.61 12.25
CA ARG A 37 6.02 -1.03 12.71
C ARG A 37 5.77 -0.27 14.02
N GLU A 38 6.33 -0.81 15.10
CA GLU A 38 6.33 -0.16 16.41
C GLU A 38 7.64 0.58 16.64
N PRO A 39 7.65 1.65 17.45
CA PRO A 39 8.88 2.36 17.77
C PRO A 39 9.82 1.48 18.61
N ILE A 40 11.10 1.54 18.28
CA ILE A 40 12.17 0.96 19.08
C ILE A 40 12.64 2.06 20.01
N ILE A 41 12.49 1.86 21.34
CA ILE A 41 12.83 2.85 22.36
C ILE A 41 14.10 2.40 23.07
N MET A 42 15.12 3.25 23.07
CA MET A 42 16.38 3.05 23.77
C MET A 42 16.58 4.14 24.83
N LYS A 43 17.10 3.77 26.00
CA LYS A 43 17.28 4.70 27.11
C LYS A 43 18.28 5.83 26.83
N ASN A 44 19.31 5.51 26.06
CA ASN A 44 20.42 6.41 25.71
C ASN A 44 20.24 7.15 24.38
N VAL A 45 19.13 6.91 23.68
CA VAL A 45 18.83 7.61 22.42
C VAL A 45 17.57 8.46 22.64
N PRO A 46 17.69 9.79 22.67
CA PRO A 46 16.53 10.66 22.86
C PRO A 46 15.59 10.57 21.66
N ARG A 47 14.30 10.73 21.92
CA ARG A 47 13.29 10.79 20.87
C ARG A 47 13.52 12.02 19.99
N TYR A 48 13.38 11.87 18.69
CA TYR A 48 13.51 12.98 17.76
C TYR A 48 12.51 14.13 18.06
N VAL A 49 11.25 13.77 18.35
CA VAL A 49 10.24 14.72 18.82
C VAL A 49 10.00 14.48 20.30
N GLN A 50 10.60 15.29 21.15
CA GLN A 50 10.59 15.11 22.61
C GLN A 50 9.18 15.20 23.23
N GLY A 51 8.27 15.98 22.62
CA GLY A 51 6.88 16.11 23.04
C GLY A 51 6.01 14.87 22.83
N TRP A 52 6.42 13.94 22.00
CA TRP A 52 5.69 12.71 21.74
C TRP A 52 5.94 11.67 22.82
N LYS A 53 4.99 11.55 23.72
CA LYS A 53 5.12 10.65 24.89
C LYS A 53 4.49 9.29 24.70
N LYS A 54 3.59 9.15 23.71
CA LYS A 54 2.91 7.89 23.40
C LYS A 54 3.50 7.25 22.14
N PRO A 55 3.60 5.92 22.05
CA PRO A 55 4.07 5.25 20.87
C PRO A 55 3.06 5.37 19.72
N ILE A 56 3.57 5.46 18.49
CA ILE A 56 2.78 5.43 17.27
C ILE A 56 3.18 4.16 16.51
N CYS A 57 2.20 3.28 16.26
CA CYS A 57 2.39 2.08 15.45
C CYS A 57 1.87 2.35 14.04
N ILE A 58 2.69 2.10 13.04
CA ILE A 58 2.31 2.26 11.64
C ILE A 58 1.94 0.90 11.05
N GLY A 59 0.68 0.75 10.67
CA GLY A 59 0.20 -0.37 9.87
C GLY A 59 0.49 -0.13 8.39
N ARG A 60 1.19 -1.06 7.75
CA ARG A 60 1.53 -1.00 6.33
C ARG A 60 0.84 -2.12 5.59
N HIS A 61 0.06 -1.74 4.57
CA HIS A 61 -0.47 -2.69 3.59
C HIS A 61 0.68 -3.29 2.76
N ALA A 62 0.68 -4.60 2.58
CA ALA A 62 1.79 -5.31 1.99
C ALA A 62 1.46 -5.96 0.63
N PHE A 63 0.40 -5.52 -0.02
CA PHE A 63 -0.05 -6.05 -1.30
C PHE A 63 -0.36 -4.92 -2.28
N GLY A 64 0.01 -5.12 -3.55
CA GLY A 64 -0.32 -4.18 -4.62
C GLY A 64 0.36 -2.82 -4.47
N ASP A 65 -0.39 -1.75 -4.76
CA ASP A 65 0.02 -0.36 -4.68
C ASP A 65 1.35 -0.11 -5.44
N GLN A 66 2.15 0.81 -4.93
CA GLN A 66 3.45 1.15 -5.53
C GLN A 66 4.45 -0.03 -5.60
N TYR A 67 4.28 -1.09 -4.80
CA TYR A 67 5.17 -2.26 -4.81
C TYR A 67 4.90 -3.24 -5.95
N LYS A 68 3.79 -3.07 -6.64
CA LYS A 68 3.39 -3.82 -7.85
C LYS A 68 3.02 -2.89 -8.99
N ALA A 69 3.40 -1.63 -8.90
CA ALA A 69 3.19 -0.67 -9.97
C ALA A 69 3.92 -1.09 -11.25
N THR A 70 3.32 -0.71 -12.36
CA THR A 70 3.99 -0.69 -13.67
C THR A 70 4.31 0.75 -13.98
N ASP A 71 5.58 1.06 -14.09
CA ASP A 71 6.08 2.39 -14.42
C ASP A 71 6.91 2.36 -15.70
N ILE A 72 6.79 3.43 -16.47
CA ILE A 72 7.43 3.57 -17.78
C ILE A 72 7.96 4.99 -17.97
N VAL A 73 9.04 5.07 -18.75
CA VAL A 73 9.47 6.33 -19.36
C VAL A 73 8.83 6.42 -20.74
N THR A 74 8.28 7.57 -21.10
CA THR A 74 7.71 7.87 -22.40
C THR A 74 8.65 8.81 -23.16
N TYR A 75 8.79 8.60 -24.46
CA TYR A 75 9.67 9.42 -25.30
C TYR A 75 8.87 10.12 -26.40
N GLY A 76 9.03 11.44 -26.47
CA GLY A 76 8.37 12.27 -27.46
C GLY A 76 6.87 12.44 -27.25
N LYS A 77 6.21 12.92 -28.30
CA LYS A 77 4.78 13.16 -28.29
C LYS A 77 4.00 11.86 -28.38
N GLY A 78 2.93 11.74 -27.57
CA GLY A 78 2.11 10.56 -27.60
C GLY A 78 0.94 10.61 -26.63
N LYS A 79 -0.02 9.69 -26.81
CA LYS A 79 -1.20 9.61 -25.97
C LYS A 79 -1.13 8.40 -25.06
N LEU A 80 -1.22 8.65 -23.76
CA LEU A 80 -1.37 7.59 -22.74
C LEU A 80 -2.86 7.28 -22.54
N THR A 81 -3.19 6.00 -22.60
CA THR A 81 -4.54 5.50 -22.33
C THR A 81 -4.49 4.33 -21.35
N MET A 82 -5.50 4.23 -20.50
CA MET A 82 -5.73 3.07 -19.63
C MET A 82 -6.94 2.29 -20.15
N THR A 83 -6.80 0.97 -20.25
CA THR A 83 -7.88 0.08 -20.72
C THR A 83 -8.11 -1.03 -19.70
N PHE A 84 -9.37 -1.25 -19.35
CA PHE A 84 -9.82 -2.41 -18.58
C PHE A 84 -10.65 -3.31 -19.50
N THR A 85 -10.21 -4.54 -19.67
CA THR A 85 -10.89 -5.55 -20.49
C THR A 85 -11.50 -6.60 -19.57
N PRO A 86 -12.85 -6.64 -19.45
CA PRO A 86 -13.52 -7.68 -18.65
C PRO A 86 -13.40 -9.06 -19.29
N ASP A 87 -13.29 -10.11 -18.48
CA ASP A 87 -13.23 -11.51 -18.94
C ASP A 87 -14.62 -12.09 -19.29
N ASP A 88 -15.71 -11.39 -18.93
CA ASP A 88 -17.09 -11.80 -19.21
C ASP A 88 -17.56 -11.50 -20.64
N GLY A 89 -16.67 -11.02 -21.51
CA GLY A 89 -16.98 -10.65 -22.89
C GLY A 89 -17.65 -9.29 -23.05
N SER A 90 -17.86 -8.54 -21.98
CA SER A 90 -18.39 -7.18 -22.07
C SER A 90 -17.36 -6.22 -22.70
N LYS A 91 -17.85 -5.09 -23.21
CA LYS A 91 -16.99 -4.13 -23.93
C LYS A 91 -15.90 -3.57 -23.03
N PRO A 92 -14.63 -3.51 -23.50
CA PRO A 92 -13.55 -2.87 -22.79
C PRO A 92 -13.87 -1.41 -22.46
N LYS A 93 -13.49 -0.98 -21.25
CA LYS A 93 -13.55 0.41 -20.84
C LYS A 93 -12.20 1.07 -21.04
N LYS A 94 -12.19 2.24 -21.65
CA LYS A 94 -10.97 2.98 -21.98
C LYS A 94 -11.04 4.40 -21.45
N TRP A 95 -9.95 4.86 -20.85
CA TRP A 95 -9.78 6.22 -20.35
C TRP A 95 -8.56 6.87 -20.99
N ASP A 96 -8.72 8.09 -21.47
CA ASP A 96 -7.61 8.93 -21.85
C ASP A 96 -6.96 9.50 -20.58
N VAL A 97 -5.68 9.24 -20.38
CA VAL A 97 -4.95 9.67 -19.19
C VAL A 97 -4.25 10.99 -19.45
N TYR A 98 -3.39 11.05 -20.48
CA TYR A 98 -2.63 12.24 -20.81
C TYR A 98 -2.14 12.22 -22.26
N ASN A 99 -1.97 13.44 -22.85
CA ASN A 99 -1.32 13.62 -24.13
C ASN A 99 0.06 14.26 -23.87
N PHE A 100 1.12 13.49 -24.07
CA PHE A 100 2.50 13.97 -23.91
C PHE A 100 2.89 14.82 -25.13
N GLU A 101 3.46 16.00 -24.87
CA GLU A 101 4.07 16.87 -25.89
C GLU A 101 5.60 16.76 -25.90
N GLU A 102 6.17 16.07 -24.92
CA GLU A 102 7.60 15.86 -24.70
C GLU A 102 7.83 14.54 -23.96
N ASP A 103 9.09 14.22 -23.64
CA ASP A 103 9.44 13.06 -22.81
C ASP A 103 8.82 13.17 -21.42
N GLY A 104 8.45 12.02 -20.85
CA GLY A 104 7.81 12.00 -19.55
C GLY A 104 7.84 10.64 -18.88
N VAL A 105 7.07 10.52 -17.82
CA VAL A 105 6.93 9.27 -17.06
C VAL A 105 5.45 8.96 -16.81
N ALA A 106 5.12 7.70 -16.74
CA ALA A 106 3.77 7.27 -16.36
C ALA A 106 3.83 6.05 -15.45
N MET A 107 2.83 5.91 -14.59
CA MET A 107 2.72 4.78 -13.66
C MET A 107 1.27 4.36 -13.53
N SER A 108 1.05 3.05 -13.42
CA SER A 108 -0.22 2.48 -12.97
C SER A 108 0.01 1.58 -11.75
N MET A 109 -0.96 1.58 -10.83
CA MET A 109 -0.98 0.69 -9.68
C MET A 109 -2.40 0.16 -9.45
N TYR A 110 -2.51 -0.92 -8.69
CA TYR A 110 -3.79 -1.57 -8.42
C TYR A 110 -3.85 -2.12 -6.99
N ASN A 111 -5.06 -2.39 -6.55
CA ASN A 111 -5.33 -3.22 -5.38
C ASN A 111 -6.61 -4.01 -5.60
N VAL A 112 -6.92 -4.95 -4.69
CA VAL A 112 -8.12 -5.78 -4.74
C VAL A 112 -8.87 -5.72 -3.40
N ASP A 113 -10.18 -5.77 -3.45
CA ASP A 113 -11.04 -5.65 -2.26
C ASP A 113 -10.70 -6.66 -1.17
N SER A 114 -10.47 -7.92 -1.51
CA SER A 114 -10.12 -8.96 -0.54
C SER A 114 -8.87 -8.63 0.26
N SER A 115 -7.86 -8.02 -0.37
CA SER A 115 -6.64 -7.56 0.29
C SER A 115 -6.90 -6.37 1.19
N ILE A 116 -7.74 -5.43 0.76
CA ILE A 116 -8.13 -4.25 1.55
C ILE A 116 -8.93 -4.68 2.79
N TYR A 117 -9.90 -5.61 2.65
CA TYR A 117 -10.63 -6.20 3.78
C TYR A 117 -9.69 -6.87 4.78
N GLY A 118 -8.73 -7.66 4.29
CA GLY A 118 -7.70 -8.30 5.13
C GLY A 118 -6.86 -7.28 5.89
N PHE A 119 -6.45 -6.21 5.24
CA PHE A 119 -5.71 -5.11 5.84
C PHE A 119 -6.53 -4.40 6.93
N ALA A 120 -7.78 -4.08 6.64
CA ALA A 120 -8.69 -3.45 7.61
C ALA A 120 -8.86 -4.31 8.87
N ARG A 121 -9.19 -5.60 8.71
CA ARG A 121 -9.33 -6.53 9.84
C ARG A 121 -8.05 -6.67 10.65
N SER A 122 -6.89 -6.72 9.99
CA SER A 122 -5.59 -6.79 10.66
C SER A 122 -5.33 -5.54 11.51
N CYS A 123 -5.61 -4.35 10.98
CA CYS A 123 -5.46 -3.08 11.69
C CYS A 123 -6.40 -2.98 12.90
N MET A 124 -7.69 -3.35 12.73
CA MET A 124 -8.68 -3.36 13.80
C MET A 124 -8.30 -4.32 14.92
N ASN A 125 -7.90 -5.54 14.58
CA ASN A 125 -7.44 -6.52 15.56
C ASN A 125 -6.18 -6.04 16.31
N ARG A 126 -5.25 -5.39 15.61
CA ARG A 126 -4.05 -4.81 16.24
C ARG A 126 -4.41 -3.70 17.22
N ALA A 127 -5.32 -2.81 16.85
CA ALA A 127 -5.81 -1.74 17.72
C ALA A 127 -6.44 -2.32 19.00
N ILE A 128 -7.30 -3.34 18.88
CA ILE A 128 -7.91 -4.04 20.02
C ILE A 128 -6.83 -4.68 20.91
N SER A 129 -5.90 -5.42 20.31
CA SER A 129 -4.80 -6.09 21.05
C SER A 129 -3.96 -5.12 21.86
N LYS A 130 -3.72 -3.93 21.33
CA LYS A 130 -2.95 -2.87 22.03
C LYS A 130 -3.81 -1.98 22.90
N LYS A 131 -5.12 -1.99 22.74
CA LYS A 131 -6.07 -1.02 23.34
C LYS A 131 -5.71 0.41 22.97
N TRP A 132 -5.32 0.62 21.70
CA TRP A 132 -4.96 1.91 21.15
C TRP A 132 -6.00 2.35 20.13
N PRO A 133 -6.24 3.67 19.99
CA PRO A 133 -7.08 4.17 18.91
C PRO A 133 -6.47 3.83 17.53
N LEU A 134 -7.33 3.69 16.53
CA LEU A 134 -6.93 3.47 15.15
C LEU A 134 -7.30 4.69 14.31
N TYR A 135 -6.39 5.13 13.48
CA TYR A 135 -6.59 6.19 12.52
C TYR A 135 -6.25 5.70 11.12
N LEU A 136 -7.16 5.86 10.19
CA LEU A 136 -6.90 5.66 8.76
C LEU A 136 -6.63 7.01 8.11
N SER A 137 -5.49 7.14 7.46
CA SER A 137 -5.15 8.31 6.65
C SER A 137 -5.11 7.93 5.18
N THR A 138 -5.84 8.64 4.35
CA THR A 138 -5.90 8.45 2.89
C THR A 138 -5.82 9.79 2.17
N LYS A 139 -5.54 9.75 0.88
CA LYS A 139 -5.61 10.92 -0.01
C LYS A 139 -6.92 10.92 -0.82
N ASN A 140 -8.02 10.46 -0.23
CA ASN A 140 -9.30 10.32 -0.91
C ASN A 140 -9.92 11.65 -1.38
N THR A 141 -9.44 12.78 -0.90
CA THR A 141 -9.84 14.11 -1.42
C THR A 141 -9.38 14.33 -2.86
N ILE A 142 -8.29 13.68 -3.27
CA ILE A 142 -7.72 13.71 -4.62
C ILE A 142 -7.95 12.38 -5.33
N LEU A 143 -7.50 11.27 -4.72
CA LEU A 143 -7.64 9.91 -5.26
C LEU A 143 -9.00 9.32 -4.86
N LYS A 144 -10.08 9.92 -5.37
CA LYS A 144 -11.46 9.64 -4.92
C LYS A 144 -11.88 8.19 -5.11
N ALA A 145 -11.45 7.55 -6.19
CA ALA A 145 -11.77 6.14 -6.45
C ALA A 145 -10.83 5.20 -5.72
N TYR A 146 -9.51 5.38 -5.87
CA TYR A 146 -8.51 4.46 -5.31
C TYR A 146 -8.49 4.50 -3.78
N ASP A 147 -8.15 5.64 -3.21
CA ASP A 147 -8.11 5.83 -1.75
C ASP A 147 -9.52 5.82 -1.14
N GLY A 148 -10.52 6.28 -1.89
CA GLY A 148 -11.93 6.19 -1.48
C GLY A 148 -12.36 4.75 -1.24
N ARG A 149 -11.93 3.78 -2.07
CA ARG A 149 -12.24 2.37 -1.87
C ARG A 149 -11.65 1.82 -0.56
N PHE A 150 -10.41 2.20 -0.21
CA PHE A 150 -9.82 1.86 1.08
C PHE A 150 -10.63 2.44 2.24
N LYS A 151 -10.97 3.72 2.17
CA LYS A 151 -11.78 4.40 3.20
C LYS A 151 -13.14 3.69 3.39
N ASP A 152 -13.82 3.38 2.32
CA ASP A 152 -15.16 2.79 2.37
C ASP A 152 -15.13 1.37 2.93
N ILE A 153 -14.19 0.54 2.50
CA ILE A 153 -14.02 -0.82 3.04
C ILE A 153 -13.62 -0.80 4.52
N PHE A 154 -12.70 0.07 4.92
CA PHE A 154 -12.33 0.21 6.33
C PHE A 154 -13.54 0.63 7.19
N HIS A 155 -14.35 1.54 6.71
CA HIS A 155 -15.56 1.96 7.39
C HIS A 155 -16.58 0.83 7.49
N GLU A 156 -16.82 0.10 6.41
CA GLU A 156 -17.70 -1.07 6.38
C GLU A 156 -17.27 -2.14 7.39
N VAL A 157 -15.98 -2.50 7.39
CA VAL A 157 -15.42 -3.47 8.34
C VAL A 157 -15.59 -2.99 9.78
N TYR A 158 -15.32 -1.71 10.04
CA TYR A 158 -15.52 -1.14 11.36
C TYR A 158 -16.96 -1.26 11.82
N GLU A 159 -17.92 -0.74 11.04
CA GLU A 159 -19.32 -0.73 11.41
C GLU A 159 -19.88 -2.14 11.64
N ASN A 160 -19.56 -3.09 10.75
CA ASN A 160 -20.15 -4.41 10.77
C ASN A 160 -19.46 -5.38 11.73
N GLU A 161 -18.15 -5.29 11.94
CA GLU A 161 -17.40 -6.33 12.63
C GLU A 161 -16.73 -5.85 13.94
N PHE A 162 -16.42 -4.56 14.08
CA PHE A 162 -15.54 -4.08 15.14
C PHE A 162 -16.12 -2.99 16.04
N LYS A 163 -17.11 -2.25 15.63
CA LYS A 163 -17.67 -1.11 16.38
C LYS A 163 -18.03 -1.46 17.81
N SER A 164 -18.76 -2.55 18.02
CA SER A 164 -19.14 -3.00 19.36
C SER A 164 -17.94 -3.36 20.22
N LYS A 165 -16.92 -3.96 19.64
CA LYS A 165 -15.68 -4.34 20.33
C LYS A 165 -14.87 -3.11 20.75
N PHE A 166 -14.75 -2.11 19.84
CA PHE A 166 -14.07 -0.84 20.09
C PHE A 166 -14.76 -0.05 21.21
N THR A 167 -16.10 0.05 21.15
CA THR A 167 -16.90 0.70 22.19
C THR A 167 -16.71 0.03 23.55
N LYS A 168 -16.74 -1.31 23.60
CA LYS A 168 -16.56 -2.07 24.85
C LYS A 168 -15.24 -1.82 25.55
N ILE A 169 -14.17 -1.63 24.78
CA ILE A 169 -12.82 -1.38 25.33
C ILE A 169 -12.43 0.10 25.37
N GLY A 170 -13.32 0.99 24.95
CA GLY A 170 -13.13 2.44 25.03
C GLY A 170 -12.07 3.01 24.10
N ILE A 171 -11.90 2.45 22.91
CA ILE A 171 -10.99 3.00 21.89
C ILE A 171 -11.78 3.52 20.69
N SER A 172 -11.21 4.51 20.00
CA SER A 172 -11.82 5.17 18.83
C SER A 172 -11.24 4.66 17.50
N TYR A 173 -12.08 4.79 16.46
CA TYR A 173 -11.71 4.68 15.05
C TYR A 173 -12.27 5.89 14.30
#